data_50119ff81667d3b2b954533b74b9b00e
#
_entry.id   50119ff81667d3b2b954533b74b9b00e
#
_cell.length_a   1.000
_cell.length_b   1.000
_cell.length_c   1.000
_cell.angle_alpha   90.00
_cell.angle_beta   90.00
_cell.angle_gamma   90.00
#
_symmetry.space_group_name_H-M   'P 1'
#
loop_
_entity.id
_entity.type
_entity.pdbx_description
1 polymer ?
#
loop_
_entity_poly.entity_id
_entity_poly.type
_entity_poly.pdbx_seq_one_letter_code
_entity_poly.pdbx_strand_id
1 'polypeptide(L)'
;MSLMEFQFERQSNPVDTIEYVASNNDWSFERSGEDEIAMTVDGRWAAYHVSFSWMEECEALHLACAFDIRVPEPRVNEIIRLLSHINGQVLMGHFDLWRQEDVVIFRQSLLLAGGAEPTNQQVEVLLSSAVEACETYFQAFQFVVWSGIDAKSAMDAALFTTVGEA
;
A
#
# COMPACT_ATOMS: atom_id res chain seq x y z
N MET A 1 -29.71 1.54 -25.40
CA MET A 1 -30.19 1.88 -24.06
C MET A 1 -29.13 2.76 -23.41
N SER A 2 -29.42 4.03 -23.29
CA SER A 2 -28.51 4.93 -22.54
C SER A 2 -28.71 4.60 -21.06
N LEU A 3 -27.70 4.04 -20.43
CA LEU A 3 -27.60 4.07 -18.97
C LEU A 3 -27.43 5.55 -18.64
N MET A 4 -28.43 6.16 -18.00
CA MET A 4 -28.25 7.47 -17.40
C MET A 4 -27.11 7.31 -16.40
N GLU A 5 -25.94 7.84 -16.75
CA GLU A 5 -24.89 8.10 -15.77
C GLU A 5 -25.44 9.17 -14.84
N PHE A 6 -25.95 8.74 -13.68
CA PHE A 6 -26.14 9.64 -12.58
C PHE A 6 -24.75 10.01 -12.08
N GLN A 7 -24.22 11.12 -12.57
CA GLN A 7 -23.08 11.76 -11.94
C GLN A 7 -23.56 12.30 -10.60
N PHE A 8 -23.28 11.54 -9.54
CA PHE A 8 -23.39 12.06 -8.19
C PHE A 8 -22.26 13.09 -8.01
N GLU A 9 -22.59 14.37 -7.99
CA GLU A 9 -21.66 15.37 -7.52
C GLU A 9 -21.40 15.10 -6.02
N ARG A 10 -20.14 14.72 -5.71
CA ARG A 10 -19.71 14.58 -4.32
C ARG A 10 -19.67 15.95 -3.66
N GLN A 11 -20.21 16.05 -2.46
CA GLN A 11 -20.14 17.27 -1.66
C GLN A 11 -18.75 17.50 -1.06
N SER A 12 -17.96 16.44 -0.90
CA SER A 12 -16.60 16.48 -0.37
C SER A 12 -15.70 15.48 -1.09
N ASN A 13 -14.41 15.78 -1.14
CA ASN A 13 -13.42 14.87 -1.68
C ASN A 13 -13.05 13.82 -0.60
N PRO A 14 -13.01 12.52 -0.93
CA PRO A 14 -12.61 11.49 0.04
C PRO A 14 -11.23 11.72 0.67
N VAL A 15 -10.33 12.42 0.01
CA VAL A 15 -9.02 12.82 0.56
C VAL A 15 -9.17 13.74 1.76
N ASP A 16 -10.25 14.50 1.86
CA ASP A 16 -10.52 15.36 3.02
C ASP A 16 -10.69 14.52 4.30
N THR A 17 -11.28 13.33 4.20
CA THR A 17 -11.39 12.40 5.33
C THR A 17 -10.01 11.92 5.78
N ILE A 18 -9.11 11.66 4.85
CA ILE A 18 -7.74 11.24 5.17
C ILE A 18 -6.98 12.36 5.87
N GLU A 19 -7.08 13.57 5.37
CA GLU A 19 -6.48 14.75 6.01
C GLU A 19 -7.01 14.97 7.43
N TYR A 20 -8.31 14.81 7.62
CA TYR A 20 -8.94 14.90 8.94
C TYR A 20 -8.41 13.83 9.90
N VAL A 21 -8.34 12.57 9.48
CA VAL A 21 -7.80 11.47 10.29
C VAL A 21 -6.31 11.70 10.61
N ALA A 22 -5.53 12.11 9.63
CA ALA A 22 -4.11 12.41 9.81
C ALA A 22 -3.90 13.54 10.82
N SER A 23 -4.69 14.62 10.72
CA SER A 23 -4.62 15.76 11.64
C SER A 23 -4.99 15.35 13.07
N ASN A 24 -6.02 14.52 13.24
CA ASN A 24 -6.45 14.07 14.56
C ASN A 24 -5.48 13.11 15.24
N ASN A 25 -4.66 12.41 14.47
CA ASN A 25 -3.64 11.49 14.97
C ASN A 25 -2.24 12.12 15.03
N ASP A 26 -2.14 13.41 14.77
CA ASP A 26 -0.87 14.15 14.70
C ASP A 26 0.14 13.55 13.70
N TRP A 27 -0.34 12.96 12.62
CA TRP A 27 0.50 12.45 11.55
C TRP A 27 0.96 13.59 10.64
N SER A 28 2.25 13.60 10.31
CA SER A 28 2.77 14.53 9.32
C SER A 28 2.35 14.10 7.92
N PHE A 29 1.72 15.01 7.19
CA PHE A 29 1.27 14.75 5.83
C PHE A 29 1.56 15.96 4.92
N GLU A 30 1.58 15.69 3.64
CA GLU A 30 1.67 16.68 2.58
C GLU A 30 0.54 16.44 1.59
N ARG A 31 -0.29 17.45 1.37
CA ARG A 31 -1.36 17.39 0.39
C ARG A 31 -0.91 18.01 -0.92
N SER A 32 -0.86 17.20 -1.99
CA SER A 32 -0.45 17.62 -3.33
C SER A 32 -1.69 17.80 -4.21
N GLY A 33 -2.37 18.94 -4.05
CA GLY A 33 -3.63 19.19 -4.75
C GLY A 33 -4.85 18.63 -4.02
N GLU A 34 -5.97 18.53 -4.74
CA GLU A 34 -7.24 18.10 -4.14
C GLU A 34 -7.32 16.58 -3.98
N ASP A 35 -6.74 15.84 -4.91
CA ASP A 35 -6.93 14.40 -5.07
C ASP A 35 -5.81 13.55 -4.51
N GLU A 36 -4.77 14.14 -3.94
CA GLU A 36 -3.60 13.41 -3.44
C GLU A 36 -3.12 13.92 -2.10
N ILE A 37 -2.79 12.97 -1.22
CA ILE A 37 -2.15 13.22 0.06
C ILE A 37 -1.11 12.14 0.32
N ALA A 38 0.05 12.55 0.82
CA ALA A 38 1.15 11.66 1.14
C ALA A 38 1.59 11.83 2.59
N MET A 39 2.06 10.74 3.18
CA MET A 39 2.60 10.72 4.54
C MET A 39 3.72 9.71 4.65
N THR A 40 4.59 9.90 5.63
CA THR A 40 5.62 8.93 5.98
C THR A 40 5.29 8.33 7.33
N VAL A 41 5.29 7.01 7.41
CA VAL A 41 5.04 6.26 8.64
C VAL A 41 6.30 5.49 9.00
N ASP A 42 6.83 5.75 10.19
CA ASP A 42 7.98 5.03 10.70
C ASP A 42 7.54 3.65 11.21
N GLY A 43 8.06 2.61 10.59
CA GLY A 43 7.86 1.25 11.02
C GLY A 43 9.07 0.70 11.78
N ARG A 44 9.00 -0.57 12.14
CA ARG A 44 10.08 -1.27 12.82
C ARG A 44 11.31 -1.46 11.92
N TRP A 45 11.08 -1.77 10.65
CA TRP A 45 12.12 -2.13 9.70
C TRP A 45 12.52 -1.00 8.77
N ALA A 46 11.60 -0.10 8.47
CA ALA A 46 11.81 0.97 7.51
C ALA A 46 10.83 2.13 7.76
N ALA A 47 11.09 3.25 7.10
CA ALA A 47 10.10 4.29 6.89
C ALA A 47 9.27 3.94 5.65
N TYR A 48 7.96 4.01 5.76
CA TYR A 48 7.03 3.71 4.69
C TYR A 48 6.44 4.99 4.13
N HIS A 49 6.49 5.12 2.82
CA HIS A 49 5.93 6.25 2.09
C HIS A 49 4.54 5.88 1.60
N VAL A 50 3.53 6.47 2.20
CA VAL A 50 2.13 6.18 1.90
C VAL A 50 1.53 7.33 1.12
N SER A 51 0.90 7.04 0.00
CA SER A 51 0.13 8.01 -0.77
C SER A 51 -1.30 7.53 -0.96
N PHE A 52 -2.25 8.43 -0.80
CA PHE A 52 -3.64 8.21 -1.15
C PHE A 52 -3.98 9.09 -2.35
N SER A 53 -4.69 8.52 -3.30
CA SER A 53 -5.16 9.21 -4.50
C SER A 53 -6.64 8.94 -4.72
N TRP A 54 -7.41 10.00 -4.92
CA TRP A 54 -8.80 9.88 -5.34
C TRP A 54 -8.86 9.69 -6.86
N MET A 55 -9.41 8.56 -7.29
CA MET A 55 -9.60 8.20 -8.68
C MET A 55 -11.07 8.44 -9.05
N GLU A 56 -11.37 9.65 -9.51
CA GLU A 56 -12.75 10.09 -9.76
C GLU A 56 -13.48 9.23 -10.79
N GLU A 57 -12.79 8.81 -11.84
CA GLU A 57 -13.38 8.02 -12.94
C GLU A 57 -13.93 6.67 -12.47
N CYS A 58 -13.32 6.03 -11.50
CA CYS A 58 -13.75 4.76 -10.94
C CYS A 58 -14.34 4.87 -9.53
N GLU A 59 -14.47 6.09 -9.01
CA GLU A 59 -14.92 6.37 -7.65
C GLU A 59 -14.21 5.51 -6.59
N ALA A 60 -12.90 5.44 -6.70
CA ALA A 60 -12.08 4.66 -5.79
C ALA A 60 -10.98 5.52 -5.14
N LEU A 61 -10.77 5.28 -3.86
CA LEU A 61 -9.65 5.82 -3.12
C LEU A 61 -8.52 4.79 -3.17
N HIS A 62 -7.42 5.14 -3.83
CA HIS A 62 -6.27 4.26 -4.01
C HIS A 62 -5.18 4.59 -3.00
N LEU A 63 -4.65 3.56 -2.34
CA LEU A 63 -3.48 3.66 -1.47
C LEU A 63 -2.30 2.96 -2.13
N ALA A 64 -1.14 3.61 -2.12
CA ALA A 64 0.15 3.00 -2.44
C ALA A 64 1.09 3.20 -1.25
N CYS A 65 1.78 2.13 -0.86
CA CYS A 65 2.76 2.15 0.22
C CYS A 65 4.09 1.61 -0.29
N ALA A 66 5.12 2.41 -0.25
CA ALA A 66 6.44 2.08 -0.74
C ALA A 66 7.48 2.12 0.39
N PHE A 67 8.54 1.36 0.23
CA PHE A 67 9.70 1.39 1.10
C PHE A 67 10.99 1.33 0.27
N ASP A 68 12.10 1.82 0.83
CA ASP A 68 13.34 2.07 0.10
C ASP A 68 14.16 0.77 -0.12
N ILE A 69 13.58 -0.17 -0.86
CA ILE A 69 14.34 -1.31 -1.41
C ILE A 69 14.28 -1.21 -2.93
N ARG A 70 15.39 -0.81 -3.53
CA ARG A 70 15.53 -0.84 -4.98
C ARG A 70 15.94 -2.23 -5.43
N VAL A 71 15.21 -2.79 -6.37
CA VAL A 71 15.45 -4.13 -6.91
C VAL A 71 16.40 -4.04 -8.11
N PRO A 72 17.64 -4.56 -8.00
CA PRO A 72 18.54 -4.60 -9.14
C PRO A 72 18.06 -5.60 -10.20
N GLU A 73 18.36 -5.33 -11.45
CA GLU A 73 17.89 -6.14 -12.59
C GLU A 73 18.13 -7.66 -12.42
N PRO A 74 19.29 -8.13 -11.93
CA PRO A 74 19.50 -9.56 -11.73
C PRO A 74 18.57 -10.21 -10.70
N ARG A 75 17.92 -9.43 -9.85
CA ARG A 75 17.02 -9.93 -8.79
C ARG A 75 15.54 -9.81 -9.14
N VAL A 76 15.20 -9.19 -10.26
CA VAL A 76 13.81 -8.93 -10.65
C VAL A 76 12.99 -10.21 -10.74
N ASN A 77 13.51 -11.25 -11.38
CA ASN A 77 12.77 -12.51 -11.53
C ASN A 77 12.50 -13.18 -10.18
N GLU A 78 13.44 -13.15 -9.25
CA GLU A 78 13.21 -13.68 -7.90
C GLU A 78 12.21 -12.83 -7.10
N ILE A 79 12.24 -11.52 -7.27
CA ILE A 79 11.22 -10.65 -6.67
C ILE A 79 9.83 -10.97 -7.23
N ILE A 80 9.69 -11.17 -8.53
CA ILE A 80 8.39 -11.55 -9.14
C ILE A 80 7.88 -12.88 -8.54
N ARG A 81 8.74 -13.86 -8.35
CA ARG A 81 8.38 -15.12 -7.69
C ARG A 81 7.97 -14.90 -6.24
N LEU A 82 8.70 -14.06 -5.51
CA LEU A 82 8.36 -13.70 -4.13
C LEU A 82 6.99 -13.02 -4.06
N LEU A 83 6.72 -12.07 -4.96
CA LEU A 83 5.40 -11.42 -5.04
C LEU A 83 4.27 -12.42 -5.25
N SER A 84 4.47 -13.42 -6.10
CA SER A 84 3.48 -14.47 -6.32
C SER A 84 3.18 -15.25 -5.03
N HIS A 85 4.19 -15.60 -4.26
CA HIS A 85 4.02 -16.28 -2.97
C HIS A 85 3.31 -15.40 -1.94
N ILE A 86 3.72 -14.14 -1.82
CA ILE A 86 3.15 -13.21 -0.86
C ILE A 86 1.68 -12.90 -1.19
N ASN A 87 1.40 -12.57 -2.44
CA ASN A 87 0.05 -12.20 -2.88
C ASN A 87 -0.94 -13.36 -2.75
N GLY A 88 -0.47 -14.60 -2.77
CA GLY A 88 -1.29 -15.78 -2.48
C GLY A 88 -1.78 -15.84 -1.03
N GLN A 89 -1.14 -15.13 -0.12
CA GLN A 89 -1.48 -15.10 1.31
C GLN A 89 -2.18 -13.81 1.75
N VAL A 90 -2.04 -12.74 0.99
CA VAL A 90 -2.66 -11.44 1.29
C VAL A 90 -4.11 -11.45 0.83
N LEU A 91 -5.04 -11.23 1.77
CA LEU A 91 -6.47 -11.22 1.46
C LEU A 91 -6.90 -9.94 0.76
N MET A 92 -6.43 -8.79 1.23
CA MET A 92 -6.83 -7.49 0.73
C MET A 92 -5.60 -6.71 0.31
N GLY A 93 -5.68 -6.10 -0.87
CA GLY A 93 -4.53 -5.45 -1.47
C GLY A 93 -3.54 -6.45 -2.08
N HIS A 94 -2.45 -5.95 -2.59
CA HIS A 94 -1.40 -6.77 -3.20
C HIS A 94 -0.08 -6.01 -3.27
N PHE A 95 1.02 -6.74 -3.35
CA PHE A 95 2.32 -6.18 -3.67
C PHE A 95 2.54 -6.20 -5.19
N ASP A 96 3.25 -5.19 -5.66
CA ASP A 96 3.62 -5.04 -7.07
C ASP A 96 5.05 -4.52 -7.17
N LEU A 97 5.70 -4.78 -8.29
CA LEU A 97 6.99 -4.21 -8.61
C LEU A 97 6.79 -3.05 -9.59
N TRP A 98 7.03 -1.82 -9.12
CA TRP A 98 6.94 -0.65 -9.95
C TRP A 98 8.23 -0.49 -10.77
N ARG A 99 8.14 -0.91 -12.03
CA ARG A 99 9.31 -1.02 -12.92
C ARG A 99 9.94 0.31 -13.31
N GLN A 100 9.20 1.41 -13.23
CA GLN A 100 9.76 2.73 -13.55
C GLN A 100 10.85 3.15 -12.56
N GLU A 101 10.74 2.74 -11.31
CA GLU A 101 11.70 3.04 -10.25
C GLU A 101 12.35 1.80 -9.65
N ASP A 102 11.95 0.61 -10.10
CA ASP A 102 12.39 -0.70 -9.58
C ASP A 102 12.20 -0.84 -8.07
N VAL A 103 11.08 -0.38 -7.58
CA VAL A 103 10.70 -0.49 -6.17
C VAL A 103 9.48 -1.37 -5.98
N VAL A 104 9.42 -2.04 -4.84
CA VAL A 104 8.25 -2.81 -4.42
C VAL A 104 7.26 -1.86 -3.75
N ILE A 105 5.99 -1.97 -4.14
CA ILE A 105 4.90 -1.21 -3.54
C ILE A 105 3.79 -2.15 -3.09
N PHE A 106 3.10 -1.79 -2.01
CA PHE A 106 1.82 -2.38 -1.63
C PHE A 106 0.70 -1.47 -2.13
N ARG A 107 -0.33 -2.05 -2.73
CA ARG A 107 -1.47 -1.32 -3.28
C ARG A 107 -2.77 -1.86 -2.75
N GLN A 108 -3.69 -0.97 -2.43
CA GLN A 108 -5.05 -1.30 -2.04
C GLN A 108 -5.98 -0.18 -2.44
N SER A 109 -7.23 -0.51 -2.73
CA SER A 109 -8.24 0.49 -3.08
C SER A 109 -9.52 0.28 -2.26
N LEU A 110 -10.18 1.38 -1.96
CA LEU A 110 -11.51 1.41 -1.36
C LEU A 110 -12.48 1.94 -2.40
N LEU A 111 -13.41 1.10 -2.83
CA LEU A 111 -14.45 1.48 -3.78
C LEU A 111 -15.53 2.29 -3.06
N LEU A 112 -15.78 3.49 -3.55
CA LEU A 112 -16.77 4.43 -3.00
C LEU A 112 -17.87 4.74 -4.02
N ALA A 113 -18.11 3.81 -4.95
CA ALA A 113 -19.11 3.96 -6.00
C ALA A 113 -20.50 4.26 -5.44
N GLY A 114 -21.26 5.09 -6.16
CA GLY A 114 -22.60 5.46 -5.75
C GLY A 114 -22.65 6.59 -4.71
N GLY A 115 -21.61 7.41 -4.62
CA GLY A 115 -21.55 8.55 -3.71
C GLY A 115 -21.23 8.18 -2.25
N ALA A 116 -20.73 6.97 -2.01
CA ALA A 116 -20.33 6.56 -0.65
C ALA A 116 -19.18 7.40 -0.13
N GLU A 117 -19.24 7.74 1.15
CA GLU A 117 -18.17 8.47 1.84
C GLU A 117 -17.33 7.49 2.69
N PRO A 118 -15.99 7.65 2.73
CA PRO A 118 -15.18 6.82 3.61
C PRO A 118 -15.43 7.18 5.07
N THR A 119 -15.45 6.16 5.94
CA THR A 119 -15.44 6.40 7.38
C THR A 119 -14.01 6.64 7.86
N ASN A 120 -13.86 7.31 9.00
CA ASN A 120 -12.55 7.49 9.64
C ASN A 120 -11.89 6.14 9.92
N GLN A 121 -12.68 5.17 10.38
CA GLN A 121 -12.18 3.82 10.67
C GLN A 121 -11.71 3.09 9.41
N GLN A 122 -12.40 3.26 8.28
CA GLN A 122 -11.93 2.68 7.00
C GLN A 122 -10.58 3.25 6.60
N VAL A 123 -10.36 4.57 6.75
CA VAL A 123 -9.07 5.21 6.46
C VAL A 123 -7.97 4.69 7.39
N GLU A 124 -8.24 4.60 8.68
CA GLU A 124 -7.28 4.07 9.67
C GLU A 124 -6.90 2.62 9.37
N VAL A 125 -7.87 1.78 9.02
CA VAL A 125 -7.63 0.37 8.69
C VAL A 125 -6.90 0.23 7.36
N LEU A 126 -7.22 1.03 6.34
CA LEU A 126 -6.45 1.05 5.09
C LEU A 126 -4.97 1.34 5.34
N LEU A 127 -4.68 2.36 6.14
CA LEU A 127 -3.30 2.72 6.45
C LEU A 127 -2.60 1.65 7.29
N SER A 128 -3.22 1.22 8.39
CA SER A 128 -2.61 0.25 9.29
C SER A 128 -2.39 -1.11 8.63
N SER A 129 -3.33 -1.57 7.80
CA SER A 129 -3.20 -2.84 7.08
C SER A 129 -2.09 -2.79 6.02
N ALA A 130 -1.91 -1.66 5.36
CA ALA A 130 -0.83 -1.47 4.40
C ALA A 130 0.55 -1.50 5.09
N VAL A 131 0.71 -0.78 6.18
CA VAL A 131 1.95 -0.76 6.97
C VAL A 131 2.24 -2.15 7.55
N GLU A 132 1.23 -2.81 8.11
CA GLU A 132 1.36 -4.16 8.64
C GLU A 132 1.79 -5.18 7.58
N ALA A 133 1.20 -5.13 6.39
CA ALA A 133 1.60 -5.98 5.26
C ALA A 133 3.07 -5.74 4.89
N CYS A 134 3.49 -4.49 4.76
CA CYS A 134 4.88 -4.13 4.47
C CYS A 134 5.84 -4.60 5.58
N GLU A 135 5.48 -4.41 6.85
CA GLU A 135 6.29 -4.87 7.99
C GLU A 135 6.44 -6.40 8.00
N THR A 136 5.36 -7.11 7.72
CA THR A 136 5.36 -8.59 7.71
C THR A 136 6.32 -9.16 6.68
N TYR A 137 6.39 -8.57 5.50
CA TYR A 137 7.16 -9.12 4.39
C TYR A 137 8.46 -8.38 4.07
N PHE A 138 8.76 -7.29 4.77
CA PHE A 138 9.95 -6.48 4.51
C PHE A 138 11.24 -7.30 4.50
N GLN A 139 11.43 -8.18 5.49
CA GLN A 139 12.62 -9.01 5.57
C GLN A 139 12.74 -10.01 4.41
N ALA A 140 11.61 -10.52 3.91
CA ALA A 140 11.64 -11.40 2.74
C ALA A 140 12.22 -10.67 1.52
N PHE A 141 11.81 -9.43 1.29
CA PHE A 141 12.38 -8.59 0.22
C PHE A 141 13.87 -8.31 0.45
N GLN A 142 14.26 -8.00 1.68
CA GLN A 142 15.69 -7.81 2.01
C GLN A 142 16.53 -9.05 1.69
N PHE A 143 16.05 -10.22 2.05
CA PHE A 143 16.79 -11.47 1.82
C PHE A 143 16.97 -11.75 0.33
N VAL A 144 15.96 -11.51 -0.48
CA VAL A 144 16.08 -11.69 -1.93
C VAL A 144 17.02 -10.65 -2.55
N VAL A 145 16.85 -9.37 -2.19
CA VAL A 145 17.60 -8.27 -2.82
C VAL A 145 19.04 -8.22 -2.32
N TRP A 146 19.25 -8.30 -1.02
CA TRP A 146 20.57 -8.06 -0.41
C TRP A 146 21.36 -9.34 -0.13
N SER A 147 20.68 -10.42 0.22
CA SER A 147 21.36 -11.68 0.56
C SER A 147 21.38 -12.68 -0.59
N GLY A 148 20.72 -12.39 -1.70
CA GLY A 148 20.69 -13.25 -2.88
C GLY A 148 19.98 -14.59 -2.68
N ILE A 149 19.15 -14.70 -1.65
CA ILE A 149 18.39 -15.92 -1.33
C ILE A 149 17.22 -16.04 -2.32
N ASP A 150 16.84 -17.29 -2.69
CA ASP A 150 15.68 -17.53 -3.53
C ASP A 150 14.37 -17.17 -2.83
N ALA A 151 13.32 -16.93 -3.60
CA ALA A 151 12.03 -16.42 -3.10
C ALA A 151 11.42 -17.31 -2.01
N LYS A 152 11.41 -18.61 -2.21
CA LYS A 152 10.81 -19.54 -1.24
C LYS A 152 11.57 -19.55 0.08
N SER A 153 12.89 -19.63 0.03
CA SER A 153 13.74 -19.62 1.23
C SER A 153 13.66 -18.29 1.96
N ALA A 154 13.58 -17.18 1.24
CA ALA A 154 13.39 -15.85 1.82
C ALA A 154 12.06 -15.72 2.54
N MET A 155 10.98 -16.23 1.93
CA MET A 155 9.65 -16.25 2.53
C MET A 155 9.62 -17.06 3.82
N ASP A 156 10.16 -18.28 3.79
CA ASP A 156 10.21 -19.16 4.95
C ASP A 156 11.03 -18.54 6.08
N ALA A 157 12.16 -17.94 5.79
CA ALA A 157 13.03 -17.30 6.78
C ALA A 157 12.35 -16.07 7.42
N ALA A 158 11.67 -15.26 6.65
CA ALA A 158 10.96 -14.08 7.15
C ALA A 158 9.80 -14.47 8.07
N LEU A 159 8.99 -15.44 7.67
CA LEU A 159 7.87 -15.94 8.47
C LEU A 159 8.34 -16.62 9.75
N PHE A 160 9.42 -17.35 9.69
CA PHE A 160 10.01 -17.98 10.88
C PHE A 160 10.47 -16.96 11.91
N THR A 161 11.12 -15.89 11.48
CA THR A 161 11.55 -14.80 12.35
C THR A 161 10.37 -14.10 13.02
N THR A 162 9.28 -13.89 12.28
CA THR A 162 8.05 -13.27 12.81
C THR A 162 7.39 -14.14 13.87
N VAL A 163 7.33 -15.44 13.68
CA VAL A 163 6.76 -16.40 14.65
C VAL A 163 7.64 -16.51 15.91
N GLY A 164 8.96 -16.44 15.75
CA GLY A 164 9.90 -16.51 16.88
C GLY A 164 9.90 -15.29 17.80
N GLU A 165 9.27 -14.19 17.41
CA GLU A 165 9.15 -12.95 18.19
C GLU A 165 7.78 -12.79 18.88
N ALA A 166 6.91 -13.76 18.70
CA ALA A 166 5.59 -13.78 19.33
C ALA A 166 5.67 -14.10 20.83
#